data_c9ed84f1e82d1dbcbc1821ec171de834
#
_entry.id   c9ed84f1e82d1dbcbc1821ec171de834
#
_cell.length_a   1.000
_cell.length_b   1.000
_cell.length_c   1.000
_cell.angle_alpha   90.00
_cell.angle_beta   90.00
_cell.angle_gamma   90.00
#
_symmetry.space_group_name_H-M   'P 1'
#
loop_
_entity.id
_entity.type
_entity.pdbx_description
1 polymer ?
#
loop_
_entity_poly.entity_id
_entity_poly.type
_entity_poly.pdbx_seq_one_letter_code
_entity_poly.pdbx_strand_id
1 'polypeptide(L)'
;VCPAGFTKSALRRAQKLQIALYRPVSTGDHKWRAEVTAPVLCDFRNSFMSFGIRCSAPKPLLIPNEFYKLPVYSPENELLGTALGLAQSRWDSGALPSEPGEHDELLIFEGVKTQIDNGYGDKVEVTLTLRLFVKQNLYLGHLPVEDINGLQDEHTGHIVTNAFTLGGLNPDEVERDWQRIEDMGTIEFEPLLKVVGYNCYGIGPG
;
A
#
# COMPACT_ATOMS: atom_id res chain seq x y z
N VAL A 1 -7.98 -1.58 -32.02
CA VAL A 1 -9.00 -0.82 -31.28
C VAL A 1 -8.89 0.64 -31.65
N CYS A 2 -10.02 1.30 -32.00
CA CYS A 2 -10.06 2.71 -32.36
C CYS A 2 -11.23 3.42 -31.67
N PRO A 3 -10.96 4.38 -30.74
CA PRO A 3 -12.01 5.10 -30.04
C PRO A 3 -12.93 5.92 -30.95
N ALA A 4 -12.40 6.46 -32.04
CA ALA A 4 -13.14 7.27 -32.99
C ALA A 4 -13.96 6.45 -34.01
N GLY A 5 -13.90 5.11 -33.91
CA GLY A 5 -14.52 4.19 -34.88
C GLY A 5 -13.71 4.04 -36.16
N PHE A 6 -14.30 3.39 -37.16
CA PHE A 6 -13.64 3.04 -38.43
C PHE A 6 -14.41 3.57 -39.63
N THR A 7 -13.70 3.93 -40.67
CA THR A 7 -14.31 4.32 -41.93
C THR A 7 -14.93 3.07 -42.64
N LYS A 8 -15.90 3.31 -43.50
CA LYS A 8 -16.53 2.22 -44.30
C LYS A 8 -15.50 1.44 -45.13
N SER A 9 -14.44 2.11 -45.61
CA SER A 9 -13.36 1.46 -46.36
C SER A 9 -12.49 0.57 -45.47
N ALA A 10 -12.19 1.02 -44.25
CA ALA A 10 -11.43 0.26 -43.28
C ALA A 10 -12.19 -1.01 -42.85
N LEU A 11 -13.50 -0.89 -42.53
CA LEU A 11 -14.36 -2.03 -42.21
C LEU A 11 -14.36 -3.08 -43.31
N ARG A 12 -14.57 -2.69 -44.58
CA ARG A 12 -14.56 -3.61 -45.73
C ARG A 12 -13.21 -4.31 -45.91
N ARG A 13 -12.11 -3.57 -45.71
CA ARG A 13 -10.76 -4.14 -45.83
C ARG A 13 -10.46 -5.14 -44.72
N ALA A 14 -10.81 -4.78 -43.47
CA ALA A 14 -10.65 -5.68 -42.34
C ALA A 14 -11.45 -6.95 -42.49
N GLN A 15 -12.71 -6.86 -42.96
CA GLN A 15 -13.55 -8.02 -43.22
C GLN A 15 -12.92 -8.96 -44.25
N LYS A 16 -12.39 -8.44 -45.37
CA LYS A 16 -11.66 -9.24 -46.37
C LYS A 16 -10.44 -9.94 -45.83
N LEU A 17 -9.76 -9.33 -44.88
CA LEU A 17 -8.52 -9.82 -44.25
C LEU A 17 -8.78 -10.62 -42.94
N GLN A 18 -10.05 -10.82 -42.59
CA GLN A 18 -10.47 -11.46 -41.32
C GLN A 18 -9.83 -10.82 -40.06
N ILE A 19 -9.68 -9.51 -40.09
CA ILE A 19 -9.17 -8.74 -38.96
C ILE A 19 -10.35 -8.26 -38.13
N ALA A 20 -10.36 -8.61 -36.82
CA ALA A 20 -11.36 -8.11 -35.88
C ALA A 20 -11.09 -6.64 -35.55
N LEU A 21 -12.12 -5.82 -35.63
CA LEU A 21 -12.07 -4.39 -35.30
C LEU A 21 -12.95 -4.12 -34.09
N TYR A 22 -12.39 -3.47 -33.09
CA TYR A 22 -13.07 -3.16 -31.84
C TYR A 22 -13.13 -1.67 -31.57
N ARG A 23 -14.26 -1.20 -31.10
CA ARG A 23 -14.47 0.14 -30.59
C ARG A 23 -14.76 0.08 -29.08
N PRO A 24 -14.12 0.92 -28.25
CA PRO A 24 -14.52 1.07 -26.86
C PRO A 24 -15.96 1.58 -26.76
N VAL A 25 -16.76 0.95 -25.93
CA VAL A 25 -18.13 1.39 -25.62
C VAL A 25 -18.31 1.41 -24.11
N SER A 26 -18.97 2.45 -23.61
CA SER A 26 -19.44 2.46 -22.23
C SER A 26 -20.70 1.60 -22.15
N THR A 27 -20.74 0.75 -21.14
CA THR A 27 -21.94 -0.04 -20.83
C THR A 27 -22.75 0.60 -19.70
N GLY A 28 -22.38 1.80 -19.24
CA GLY A 28 -23.00 2.50 -18.12
C GLY A 28 -24.49 2.78 -18.26
N ASP A 29 -24.99 2.91 -19.51
CA ASP A 29 -26.43 3.05 -19.80
C ASP A 29 -27.20 1.72 -19.79
N HIS A 30 -26.47 0.61 -19.64
CA HIS A 30 -27.11 -0.70 -19.60
C HIS A 30 -27.74 -0.92 -18.21
N LYS A 31 -29.06 -1.08 -18.17
CA LYS A 31 -29.77 -1.41 -16.93
C LYS A 31 -29.49 -2.86 -16.55
N TRP A 32 -28.55 -3.05 -15.65
CA TRP A 32 -28.30 -4.36 -15.07
C TRP A 32 -29.51 -4.79 -14.23
N ARG A 33 -29.91 -6.05 -14.35
CA ARG A 33 -31.04 -6.60 -13.58
C ARG A 33 -30.64 -7.03 -12.16
N ALA A 34 -29.36 -7.00 -11.86
CA ALA A 34 -28.81 -7.34 -10.56
C ALA A 34 -27.61 -6.41 -10.26
N GLU A 35 -27.41 -6.09 -8.99
CA GLU A 35 -26.18 -5.45 -8.53
C GLU A 35 -25.03 -6.44 -8.73
N VAL A 36 -23.99 -6.00 -9.42
CA VAL A 36 -22.77 -6.78 -9.59
C VAL A 36 -21.78 -6.32 -8.56
N THR A 37 -21.29 -7.24 -7.75
CA THR A 37 -20.26 -6.97 -6.75
C THR A 37 -19.04 -7.84 -7.02
N ALA A 38 -17.86 -7.31 -6.71
CA ALA A 38 -16.59 -8.02 -6.80
C ALA A 38 -16.09 -8.40 -5.41
N PRO A 39 -15.73 -9.66 -5.15
CA PRO A 39 -15.11 -10.05 -3.89
C PRO A 39 -13.71 -9.49 -3.78
N VAL A 40 -13.42 -8.85 -2.66
CA VAL A 40 -12.15 -8.17 -2.38
C VAL A 40 -11.62 -8.63 -1.04
N LEU A 41 -10.32 -8.91 -0.99
CA LEU A 41 -9.57 -9.16 0.22
C LEU A 41 -8.74 -7.95 0.56
N CYS A 42 -8.92 -7.40 1.77
CA CYS A 42 -8.07 -6.37 2.34
C CYS A 42 -7.09 -6.99 3.35
N ASP A 43 -5.80 -6.75 3.13
CA ASP A 43 -4.69 -7.15 4.00
C ASP A 43 -4.09 -5.86 4.62
N PHE A 44 -4.59 -5.48 5.80
CA PHE A 44 -4.12 -4.30 6.50
C PHE A 44 -3.01 -4.67 7.48
N ARG A 45 -1.83 -4.08 7.27
CA ARG A 45 -0.64 -4.31 8.09
C ARG A 45 -0.33 -3.06 8.87
N ASN A 46 -0.45 -3.16 10.19
CA ASN A 46 -0.15 -2.11 11.14
C ASN A 46 1.20 -2.39 11.78
N SER A 47 2.15 -1.52 11.52
CA SER A 47 3.51 -1.60 12.01
C SER A 47 3.68 -0.70 13.23
N PHE A 48 4.01 -1.28 14.37
CA PHE A 48 4.29 -0.59 15.62
C PHE A 48 5.80 -0.56 15.82
N MET A 49 6.36 0.65 15.85
CA MET A 49 7.80 0.89 15.85
C MET A 49 8.24 1.49 17.19
N SER A 50 9.05 0.75 17.94
CA SER A 50 9.75 1.27 19.12
C SER A 50 11.25 1.41 18.85
N PHE A 51 11.82 2.47 19.39
CA PHE A 51 13.20 2.86 19.12
C PHE A 51 14.06 2.75 20.34
N GLY A 52 15.30 2.32 20.15
CA GLY A 52 16.34 2.32 21.14
C GLY A 52 17.58 3.02 20.63
N ILE A 53 18.53 3.25 21.54
CA ILE A 53 19.82 3.89 21.27
C ILE A 53 20.93 3.03 21.81
N ARG A 54 21.99 2.87 21.03
CA ARG A 54 23.28 2.37 21.50
C ARG A 54 24.32 3.48 21.38
N CYS A 55 24.97 3.85 22.50
CA CYS A 55 26.07 4.78 22.52
C CYS A 55 27.40 4.06 22.66
N SER A 56 28.41 4.52 21.93
CA SER A 56 29.79 3.97 22.04
C SER A 56 30.52 4.41 23.29
N ALA A 57 30.10 5.51 23.92
CA ALA A 57 30.70 6.05 25.13
C ALA A 57 29.63 6.43 26.14
N PRO A 58 29.90 6.32 27.47
CA PRO A 58 28.97 6.73 28.48
C PRO A 58 28.85 8.26 28.47
N LYS A 59 27.75 8.76 27.94
CA LYS A 59 27.39 10.18 28.00
C LYS A 59 25.99 10.32 28.58
N PRO A 60 25.72 11.38 29.36
CA PRO A 60 24.39 11.60 29.86
C PRO A 60 23.41 11.85 28.68
N LEU A 61 22.30 11.17 28.71
CA LEU A 61 21.22 11.30 27.73
C LEU A 61 19.90 11.54 28.45
N LEU A 62 19.20 12.58 28.06
CA LEU A 62 17.81 12.80 28.43
C LEU A 62 16.94 12.30 27.31
N ILE A 63 16.29 11.15 27.52
CA ILE A 63 15.42 10.53 26.50
C ILE A 63 14.00 11.05 26.71
N PRO A 64 13.40 11.71 25.71
CA PRO A 64 12.00 12.14 25.78
C PRO A 64 11.05 10.96 25.69
N ASN A 65 9.85 11.09 26.27
CA ASN A 65 8.80 10.06 26.20
C ASN A 65 8.40 9.73 24.76
N GLU A 66 8.43 10.71 23.87
CA GLU A 66 8.15 10.53 22.46
C GLU A 66 9.43 10.32 21.63
N PHE A 67 10.21 9.32 22.01
CA PHE A 67 11.49 9.03 21.40
C PHE A 67 11.44 8.87 19.88
N TYR A 68 10.33 8.38 19.34
CA TYR A 68 10.11 8.25 17.93
C TYR A 68 10.10 9.58 17.15
N LYS A 69 9.87 10.70 17.85
CA LYS A 69 9.97 12.07 17.30
C LYS A 69 11.36 12.68 17.42
N LEU A 70 12.32 11.97 17.98
CA LEU A 70 13.66 12.50 18.22
C LEU A 70 14.34 12.86 16.90
N PRO A 71 14.85 14.10 16.75
CA PRO A 71 15.63 14.51 15.60
C PRO A 71 16.96 13.77 15.53
N VAL A 72 17.29 13.28 14.35
CA VAL A 72 18.53 12.56 14.05
C VAL A 72 19.35 13.38 13.07
N TYR A 73 20.64 13.50 13.34
CA TYR A 73 21.56 14.34 12.58
C TYR A 73 22.71 13.51 12.01
N SER A 74 23.29 14.02 10.92
CA SER A 74 24.58 13.54 10.39
C SER A 74 25.75 14.01 11.28
N PRO A 75 26.97 13.47 11.10
CA PRO A 75 28.18 13.98 11.76
C PRO A 75 28.46 15.46 11.48
N GLU A 76 28.05 15.94 10.29
CA GLU A 76 28.17 17.32 9.84
C GLU A 76 27.09 18.23 10.44
N ASN A 77 26.25 17.69 11.32
CA ASN A 77 25.18 18.41 12.00
C ASN A 77 23.97 18.74 11.12
N GLU A 78 23.80 18.05 10.00
CA GLU A 78 22.63 18.18 9.15
C GLU A 78 21.47 17.32 9.66
N LEU A 79 20.25 17.86 9.65
CA LEU A 79 19.06 17.12 10.07
C LEU A 79 18.71 16.06 9.01
N LEU A 80 18.77 14.80 9.40
CA LEU A 80 18.37 13.66 8.54
C LEU A 80 16.86 13.39 8.59
N GLY A 81 16.23 13.67 9.71
CA GLY A 81 14.81 13.44 9.95
C GLY A 81 14.51 13.07 11.39
N THR A 82 13.32 12.59 11.68
CA THR A 82 13.00 11.97 12.98
C THR A 82 13.24 10.47 12.93
N ALA A 83 13.40 9.82 14.07
CA ALA A 83 13.58 8.37 14.15
C ALA A 83 12.44 7.61 13.42
N LEU A 84 11.18 8.02 13.66
CA LEU A 84 10.03 7.43 12.96
C LEU A 84 10.05 7.72 11.47
N GLY A 85 10.31 8.95 11.04
CA GLY A 85 10.34 9.32 9.63
C GLY A 85 11.41 8.55 8.84
N LEU A 86 12.57 8.31 9.44
CA LEU A 86 13.64 7.51 8.85
C LEU A 86 13.25 6.03 8.75
N ALA A 87 12.62 5.48 9.79
CA ALA A 87 12.12 4.11 9.77
C ALA A 87 11.00 3.94 8.73
N GLN A 88 10.08 4.91 8.63
CA GLN A 88 9.01 4.92 7.64
C GLN A 88 9.55 4.94 6.21
N SER A 89 10.55 5.77 5.92
CA SER A 89 11.20 5.78 4.60
C SER A 89 11.81 4.43 4.23
N ARG A 90 12.39 3.71 5.20
CA ARG A 90 12.90 2.35 4.98
C ARG A 90 11.78 1.34 4.78
N TRP A 91 10.68 1.48 5.51
CA TRP A 91 9.48 0.67 5.33
C TRP A 91 8.90 0.85 3.91
N ASP A 92 8.71 2.09 3.49
CA ASP A 92 8.15 2.43 2.18
C ASP A 92 9.03 1.95 1.01
N SER A 93 10.35 1.91 1.23
CA SER A 93 11.31 1.34 0.27
C SER A 93 11.38 -0.19 0.26
N GLY A 94 10.65 -0.88 1.15
CA GLY A 94 10.71 -2.34 1.32
C GLY A 94 11.99 -2.84 2.01
N ALA A 95 12.76 -1.96 2.65
CA ALA A 95 13.99 -2.33 3.35
C ALA A 95 13.77 -2.88 4.76
N LEU A 96 12.54 -2.81 5.29
CA LEU A 96 12.16 -3.43 6.56
C LEU A 96 11.21 -4.62 6.33
N PRO A 97 11.24 -5.63 7.22
CA PRO A 97 10.38 -6.79 7.09
C PRO A 97 8.90 -6.40 7.24
N SER A 98 8.07 -6.84 6.31
CA SER A 98 6.61 -6.60 6.31
C SER A 98 5.79 -7.82 6.73
N GLU A 99 6.45 -8.93 7.04
CA GLU A 99 5.79 -10.14 7.53
C GLU A 99 5.22 -9.91 8.93
N PRO A 100 4.05 -10.50 9.26
CA PRO A 100 3.48 -10.41 10.60
C PRO A 100 4.40 -11.00 11.66
N GLY A 101 4.51 -10.31 12.80
CA GLY A 101 5.34 -10.74 13.92
C GLY A 101 6.27 -9.67 14.46
N GLU A 102 7.19 -10.08 15.34
CA GLU A 102 8.20 -9.22 15.93
C GLU A 102 9.51 -9.31 15.16
N HIS A 103 10.12 -8.15 14.93
CA HIS A 103 11.40 -8.01 14.23
C HIS A 103 12.28 -7.00 14.97
N ASP A 104 13.54 -7.36 15.19
CA ASP A 104 14.57 -6.48 15.72
C ASP A 104 15.53 -6.08 14.59
N GLU A 105 15.63 -4.79 14.33
CA GLU A 105 16.44 -4.23 13.26
C GLU A 105 17.37 -3.13 13.79
N LEU A 106 18.56 -3.02 13.20
CA LEU A 106 19.43 -1.88 13.40
C LEU A 106 19.18 -0.85 12.30
N LEU A 107 18.76 0.35 12.67
CA LEU A 107 18.72 1.49 11.78
C LEU A 107 20.14 2.02 11.59
N ILE A 108 20.94 1.30 10.82
CA ILE A 108 22.27 1.73 10.43
C ILE A 108 22.14 2.45 9.09
N PHE A 109 22.60 3.70 9.06
CA PHE A 109 22.81 4.39 7.80
C PHE A 109 24.16 3.95 7.27
N GLU A 110 24.21 3.21 6.17
CA GLU A 110 25.46 2.70 5.62
C GLU A 110 26.51 3.82 5.46
N GLY A 111 27.63 3.67 6.16
CA GLY A 111 28.75 4.60 6.10
C GLY A 111 28.55 5.95 6.81
N VAL A 112 27.39 6.21 7.40
CA VAL A 112 27.11 7.47 8.10
C VAL A 112 26.85 7.20 9.57
N LYS A 113 27.64 7.86 10.44
CA LYS A 113 27.38 7.88 11.86
C LYS A 113 26.23 8.85 12.14
N THR A 114 25.33 8.48 13.01
CA THR A 114 24.22 9.34 13.40
C THR A 114 24.47 9.98 14.75
N GLN A 115 23.89 11.17 14.92
CA GLN A 115 23.95 11.91 16.18
C GLN A 115 22.55 12.31 16.62
N ILE A 116 22.37 12.41 17.93
CA ILE A 116 21.16 12.96 18.55
C ILE A 116 21.54 14.02 19.56
N ASP A 117 20.62 14.93 19.87
CA ASP A 117 20.76 15.85 20.98
C ASP A 117 20.63 15.07 22.29
N ASN A 118 21.55 15.31 23.21
CA ASN A 118 21.56 14.63 24.51
C ASN A 118 20.64 15.28 25.57
N GLY A 119 19.93 16.36 25.21
CA GLY A 119 19.07 17.14 26.11
C GLY A 119 19.84 18.10 27.04
N TYR A 120 21.17 18.16 26.91
CA TYR A 120 22.04 19.06 27.69
C TYR A 120 22.83 20.03 26.80
N GLY A 121 22.48 20.13 25.55
CA GLY A 121 23.06 21.06 24.57
C GLY A 121 24.20 20.48 23.73
N ASP A 122 24.53 19.20 23.89
CA ASP A 122 25.52 18.51 23.08
C ASP A 122 24.89 17.49 22.18
N LYS A 123 25.55 17.18 21.06
CA LYS A 123 25.21 16.03 20.21
C LYS A 123 26.10 14.83 20.54
N VAL A 124 25.47 13.66 20.54
CA VAL A 124 26.12 12.39 20.88
C VAL A 124 25.96 11.43 19.72
N GLU A 125 27.09 10.82 19.32
CA GLU A 125 27.08 9.74 18.32
C GLU A 125 26.37 8.51 18.89
N VAL A 126 25.40 8.01 18.11
CA VAL A 126 24.56 6.87 18.48
C VAL A 126 24.30 5.95 17.30
N THR A 127 24.00 4.70 17.61
CA THR A 127 23.34 3.77 16.70
C THR A 127 21.88 3.66 17.12
N LEU A 128 20.98 3.93 16.20
CA LEU A 128 19.55 3.73 16.41
C LEU A 128 19.22 2.25 16.24
N THR A 129 18.41 1.73 17.14
CA THR A 129 17.83 0.39 17.03
C THR A 129 16.33 0.52 16.88
N LEU A 130 15.74 -0.37 16.10
CA LEU A 130 14.31 -0.47 15.86
C LEU A 130 13.83 -1.84 16.30
N ARG A 131 12.79 -1.87 17.11
CA ARG A 131 11.95 -3.05 17.29
C ARG A 131 10.63 -2.78 16.58
N LEU A 132 10.28 -3.68 15.69
CA LEU A 132 9.13 -3.60 14.82
C LEU A 132 8.18 -4.75 15.13
N PHE A 133 6.92 -4.44 15.43
CA PHE A 133 5.86 -5.43 15.51
C PHE A 133 4.84 -5.18 14.41
N VAL A 134 4.70 -6.14 13.49
CA VAL A 134 3.75 -6.07 12.38
C VAL A 134 2.51 -6.89 12.72
N LYS A 135 1.39 -6.20 12.86
CA LYS A 135 0.07 -6.83 13.04
C LYS A 135 -0.67 -6.85 11.72
N GLN A 136 -1.10 -8.02 11.30
CA GLN A 136 -1.94 -8.22 10.12
C GLN A 136 -3.41 -8.33 10.52
N ASN A 137 -4.28 -7.64 9.80
CA ASN A 137 -5.71 -7.80 9.87
C ASN A 137 -6.24 -8.07 8.44
N LEU A 138 -6.93 -9.18 8.28
CA LEU A 138 -7.51 -9.59 6.99
C LEU A 138 -9.02 -9.38 7.02
N TYR A 139 -9.55 -8.77 5.96
CA TYR A 139 -10.99 -8.54 5.80
C TYR A 139 -11.44 -9.00 4.43
N LEU A 140 -12.55 -9.71 4.39
CA LEU A 140 -13.20 -10.18 3.16
C LEU A 140 -14.53 -9.46 3.00
N GLY A 141 -14.73 -8.83 1.86
CA GLY A 141 -15.94 -8.11 1.56
C GLY A 141 -16.18 -7.99 0.07
N HIS A 142 -17.11 -7.15 -0.30
CA HIS A 142 -17.51 -6.94 -1.68
C HIS A 142 -17.57 -5.46 -2.00
N LEU A 143 -17.00 -5.07 -3.14
CA LEU A 143 -17.18 -3.72 -3.69
C LEU A 143 -18.19 -3.74 -4.84
N PRO A 144 -19.05 -2.72 -4.95
CA PRO A 144 -19.94 -2.59 -6.08
C PRO A 144 -19.14 -2.35 -7.35
N VAL A 145 -19.58 -2.94 -8.46
CA VAL A 145 -19.10 -2.60 -9.80
C VAL A 145 -19.89 -1.40 -10.28
N GLU A 146 -19.21 -0.23 -10.36
CA GLU A 146 -19.85 1.04 -10.71
C GLU A 146 -19.96 1.23 -12.21
N ASP A 147 -18.94 0.80 -12.97
CA ASP A 147 -18.91 0.96 -14.42
C ASP A 147 -18.26 -0.26 -15.06
N ILE A 148 -18.81 -0.66 -16.19
CA ILE A 148 -18.27 -1.75 -17.00
C ILE A 148 -18.02 -1.21 -18.39
N ASN A 149 -16.76 -1.19 -18.80
CA ASN A 149 -16.35 -0.84 -20.14
C ASN A 149 -16.20 -2.08 -21.00
N GLY A 150 -16.60 -1.97 -22.25
CA GLY A 150 -16.55 -3.06 -23.21
C GLY A 150 -15.84 -2.67 -24.50
N LEU A 151 -15.52 -3.69 -25.28
CA LEU A 151 -15.08 -3.56 -26.66
C LEU A 151 -16.19 -4.13 -27.55
N GLN A 152 -16.80 -3.29 -28.38
CA GLN A 152 -17.78 -3.73 -29.37
C GLN A 152 -17.06 -4.13 -30.65
N ASP A 153 -17.32 -5.35 -31.10
CA ASP A 153 -16.90 -5.80 -32.43
C ASP A 153 -17.75 -5.09 -33.51
N GLU A 154 -17.09 -4.36 -34.39
CA GLU A 154 -17.73 -3.53 -35.43
C GLU A 154 -18.42 -4.34 -36.52
N HIS A 155 -18.13 -5.65 -36.66
CA HIS A 155 -18.74 -6.51 -37.63
C HIS A 155 -19.98 -7.23 -37.07
N THR A 156 -19.89 -7.71 -35.85
CA THR A 156 -20.94 -8.51 -35.21
C THR A 156 -21.82 -7.72 -34.26
N GLY A 157 -21.38 -6.55 -33.84
CA GLY A 157 -22.00 -5.77 -32.76
C GLY A 157 -21.87 -6.40 -31.38
N HIS A 158 -21.19 -7.55 -31.26
CA HIS A 158 -20.99 -8.21 -29.98
C HIS A 158 -20.07 -7.40 -29.06
N ILE A 159 -20.46 -7.28 -27.78
CA ILE A 159 -19.67 -6.55 -26.77
C ILE A 159 -18.93 -7.56 -25.90
N VAL A 160 -17.62 -7.40 -25.83
CA VAL A 160 -16.76 -8.12 -24.90
C VAL A 160 -16.36 -7.15 -23.78
N THR A 161 -16.66 -7.49 -22.54
CA THR A 161 -16.23 -6.70 -21.37
C THR A 161 -14.73 -6.86 -21.16
N ASN A 162 -14.00 -5.74 -21.05
CA ASN A 162 -12.54 -5.76 -20.89
C ASN A 162 -12.05 -4.98 -19.68
N ALA A 163 -12.89 -4.15 -19.08
CA ALA A 163 -12.55 -3.38 -17.88
C ALA A 163 -13.82 -3.07 -17.08
N PHE A 164 -13.67 -2.96 -15.79
CA PHE A 164 -14.71 -2.51 -14.88
C PHE A 164 -14.07 -1.59 -13.82
N THR A 165 -14.88 -0.67 -13.29
CA THR A 165 -14.52 0.20 -12.19
C THR A 165 -15.22 -0.30 -10.93
N LEU A 166 -14.45 -0.44 -9.86
CA LEU A 166 -14.99 -0.76 -8.54
C LEU A 166 -15.27 0.52 -7.76
N GLY A 167 -16.25 0.47 -6.90
CA GLY A 167 -16.54 1.51 -5.93
C GLY A 167 -15.34 1.81 -5.04
N GLY A 168 -15.31 3.02 -4.49
CA GLY A 168 -14.23 3.46 -3.60
C GLY A 168 -14.08 2.55 -2.37
N LEU A 169 -12.85 2.22 -2.01
CA LEU A 169 -12.55 1.49 -0.79
C LEU A 169 -12.30 2.50 0.34
N ASN A 170 -13.10 2.41 1.39
CA ASN A 170 -12.93 3.18 2.62
C ASN A 170 -12.41 2.24 3.73
N PRO A 171 -11.17 2.43 4.25
CA PRO A 171 -10.61 1.57 5.28
C PRO A 171 -11.45 1.48 6.56
N ASP A 172 -12.06 2.59 6.99
CA ASP A 172 -12.90 2.61 8.20
C ASP A 172 -14.19 1.78 8.02
N GLU A 173 -14.75 1.76 6.82
CA GLU A 173 -15.90 0.91 6.49
C GLU A 173 -15.50 -0.56 6.42
N VAL A 174 -14.33 -0.85 5.85
CA VAL A 174 -13.80 -2.22 5.81
C VAL A 174 -13.63 -2.77 7.23
N GLU A 175 -13.02 -2.01 8.13
CA GLU A 175 -12.81 -2.45 9.51
C GLU A 175 -14.10 -2.64 10.30
N ARG A 176 -15.14 -1.86 9.99
CA ARG A 176 -16.42 -1.90 10.69
C ARG A 176 -17.38 -2.95 10.15
N ASP A 177 -17.47 -3.09 8.81
CA ASP A 177 -18.60 -3.77 8.16
C ASP A 177 -18.21 -5.07 7.44
N TRP A 178 -16.89 -5.28 7.16
CA TRP A 178 -16.45 -6.45 6.43
C TRP A 178 -16.13 -7.62 7.36
N GLN A 179 -16.23 -8.83 6.83
CA GLN A 179 -15.90 -10.03 7.56
C GLN A 179 -14.41 -10.11 7.84
N ARG A 180 -14.03 -10.04 9.13
CA ARG A 180 -12.66 -10.31 9.53
C ARG A 180 -12.38 -11.81 9.43
N ILE A 181 -11.25 -12.15 8.82
CA ILE A 181 -10.75 -13.53 8.70
C ILE A 181 -9.40 -13.65 9.41
N GLU A 182 -9.12 -14.85 9.95
CA GLU A 182 -7.87 -15.08 10.69
C GLU A 182 -6.77 -15.60 9.78
N ASP A 183 -7.13 -16.36 8.74
CA ASP A 183 -6.19 -16.98 7.81
C ASP A 183 -6.73 -16.97 6.39
N MET A 184 -5.83 -16.75 5.43
CA MET A 184 -6.10 -16.86 4.00
C MET A 184 -6.57 -18.24 3.57
N GLY A 185 -6.13 -19.29 4.27
CA GLY A 185 -6.54 -20.68 4.01
C GLY A 185 -8.01 -20.99 4.30
N THR A 186 -8.73 -20.07 4.97
CA THR A 186 -10.16 -20.21 5.25
C THR A 186 -11.06 -19.69 4.15
N ILE A 187 -10.50 -19.09 3.10
CA ILE A 187 -11.25 -18.50 1.98
C ILE A 187 -11.58 -19.62 0.99
N GLU A 188 -12.87 -19.85 0.76
CA GLU A 188 -13.37 -20.90 -0.15
C GLU A 188 -13.29 -20.53 -1.62
N PHE A 189 -13.00 -19.27 -1.95
CA PHE A 189 -12.91 -18.77 -3.32
C PHE A 189 -11.75 -17.78 -3.47
N GLU A 190 -11.24 -17.61 -4.68
CA GLU A 190 -10.20 -16.65 -4.98
C GLU A 190 -10.80 -15.23 -5.08
N PRO A 191 -10.35 -14.26 -4.27
CA PRO A 191 -10.80 -12.89 -4.37
C PRO A 191 -10.38 -12.29 -5.72
N LEU A 192 -11.26 -11.49 -6.32
CA LEU A 192 -10.96 -10.80 -7.58
C LEU A 192 -9.84 -9.77 -7.43
N LEU A 193 -9.76 -9.14 -6.26
CA LEU A 193 -8.76 -8.12 -5.94
C LEU A 193 -8.23 -8.33 -4.53
N LYS A 194 -6.91 -8.22 -4.39
CA LYS A 194 -6.26 -8.12 -3.09
C LYS A 194 -5.71 -6.69 -2.92
N VAL A 195 -6.17 -6.01 -1.87
CA VAL A 195 -5.69 -4.68 -1.48
C VAL A 195 -4.82 -4.81 -0.25
N VAL A 196 -3.61 -4.27 -0.30
CA VAL A 196 -2.69 -4.26 0.86
C VAL A 196 -2.55 -2.82 1.33
N GLY A 197 -2.90 -2.58 2.59
CA GLY A 197 -2.76 -1.29 3.25
C GLY A 197 -1.70 -1.35 4.34
N TYR A 198 -0.88 -0.30 4.44
CA TYR A 198 0.19 -0.20 5.44
C TYR A 198 0.02 1.05 6.29
N ASN A 199 0.11 0.88 7.60
CA ASN A 199 0.15 1.98 8.56
C ASN A 199 1.36 1.81 9.49
N CYS A 200 2.04 2.91 9.81
CA CYS A 200 3.18 2.93 10.70
C CYS A 200 2.89 3.81 11.92
N TYR A 201 3.11 3.27 13.10
CA TYR A 201 2.90 3.95 14.37
C TYR A 201 4.18 3.95 15.19
N GLY A 202 4.64 5.15 15.61
CA GLY A 202 5.68 5.25 16.63
C GLY A 202 5.09 5.00 18.01
N ILE A 203 5.67 4.07 18.76
CA ILE A 203 5.30 3.83 20.15
C ILE A 203 6.42 4.31 21.08
N GLY A 204 6.05 4.86 22.23
CA GLY A 204 6.99 5.24 23.26
C GLY A 204 7.75 4.02 23.82
N PRO A 205 8.82 4.26 24.61
CA PRO A 205 9.50 3.17 25.28
C PRO A 205 8.52 2.45 26.20
N GLY A 206 8.43 1.13 26.00
CA GLY A 206 7.68 0.23 26.89
C GLY A 206 8.46 -0.06 28.15
#